data_9aa1e02b980321cfb8ac7a09b4b2c10c
#
_entry.id   9aa1e02b980321cfb8ac7a09b4b2c10c
#
_cell.length_a   1.000
_cell.length_b   1.000
_cell.length_c   1.000
_cell.angle_alpha   90.00
_cell.angle_beta   90.00
_cell.angle_gamma   90.00
#
_symmetry.space_group_name_H-M   'P 1'
#
loop_
_entity.id
_entity.type
_entity.pdbx_description
1 polymer ?
#
loop_
_entity_poly.entity_id
_entity_poly.type
_entity_poly.pdbx_seq_one_letter_code
_entity_poly.pdbx_strand_id
1 'polypeptide(L)'
;MGIIDPKSENRKNLLVFVIIMVIGIGIFTAYIIWGTLPLDKILDYEVVVYPQEDGSLEITYSYRWKVLNDSREGPLTWVSLGIPNSACRLMSYKGAIAGLHSDYYADGLIDFDLDRAYQKGEIAEFSFKIHQGRMLCRNKADASLPYFDFAPGWFGQ
;
A
#
# COMPACT_ATOMS: atom_id res chain seq x y z
N MET A 1 0.95 43.97 54.31
CA MET A 1 -0.03 42.93 54.00
C MET A 1 -0.60 43.28 52.63
N GLY A 2 -0.06 42.69 51.55
CA GLY A 2 -0.43 43.04 50.17
C GLY A 2 -1.77 42.39 49.83
N ILE A 3 -2.76 43.19 49.45
CA ILE A 3 -4.06 42.71 48.95
C ILE A 3 -3.82 42.18 47.55
N ILE A 4 -3.88 40.87 47.37
CA ILE A 4 -3.81 40.23 46.05
C ILE A 4 -5.15 40.52 45.34
N ASP A 5 -5.13 41.23 44.21
CA ASP A 5 -6.30 41.52 43.41
C ASP A 5 -6.82 40.23 42.76
N PRO A 6 -8.00 39.70 43.10
CA PRO A 6 -8.54 38.45 42.59
C PRO A 6 -8.75 38.46 41.06
N LYS A 7 -8.89 39.64 40.43
CA LYS A 7 -8.98 39.79 38.97
C LYS A 7 -7.64 39.50 38.26
N SER A 8 -6.53 39.81 38.92
CA SER A 8 -5.17 39.55 38.38
C SER A 8 -4.84 38.06 38.37
N GLU A 9 -5.22 37.34 39.42
CA GLU A 9 -5.00 35.90 39.57
C GLU A 9 -5.86 35.10 38.58
N ASN A 10 -7.11 35.50 38.37
CA ASN A 10 -8.01 34.86 37.43
C ASN A 10 -7.53 35.03 35.96
N ARG A 11 -6.94 36.17 35.62
CA ARG A 11 -6.34 36.42 34.32
C ARG A 11 -5.10 35.57 34.08
N LYS A 12 -4.24 35.38 35.09
CA LYS A 12 -3.05 34.51 35.00
C LYS A 12 -3.46 33.05 34.80
N ASN A 13 -4.43 32.58 35.55
CA ASN A 13 -4.94 31.22 35.45
C ASN A 13 -5.58 30.95 34.08
N LEU A 14 -6.35 31.90 33.54
CA LEU A 14 -6.91 31.84 32.22
C LEU A 14 -5.83 31.79 31.14
N LEU A 15 -4.78 32.60 31.27
CA LEU A 15 -3.67 32.63 30.33
C LEU A 15 -2.87 31.31 30.31
N VAL A 16 -2.61 30.75 31.49
CA VAL A 16 -1.98 29.42 31.65
C VAL A 16 -2.85 28.34 31.01
N PHE A 17 -4.15 28.36 31.24
CA PHE A 17 -5.09 27.41 30.64
C PHE A 17 -5.07 27.47 29.10
N VAL A 18 -5.12 28.70 28.55
CA VAL A 18 -5.06 28.89 27.08
C VAL A 18 -3.76 28.39 26.51
N ILE A 19 -2.62 28.64 27.16
CA ILE A 19 -1.31 28.13 26.71
C ILE A 19 -1.29 26.59 26.70
N ILE A 20 -1.79 25.94 27.76
CA ILE A 20 -1.85 24.46 27.82
C ILE A 20 -2.75 23.91 26.72
N MET A 21 -3.90 24.53 26.45
CA MET A 21 -4.79 24.14 25.37
C MET A 21 -4.12 24.25 23.99
N VAL A 22 -3.43 25.35 23.71
CA VAL A 22 -2.71 25.56 22.45
C VAL A 22 -1.59 24.52 22.26
N ILE A 23 -0.83 24.27 23.33
CA ILE A 23 0.22 23.22 23.30
C ILE A 23 -0.40 21.83 23.06
N GLY A 24 -1.50 21.51 23.76
CA GLY A 24 -2.21 20.24 23.59
C GLY A 24 -2.73 20.04 22.17
N ILE A 25 -3.34 21.07 21.58
CA ILE A 25 -3.78 21.04 20.18
C ILE A 25 -2.59 20.87 19.23
N GLY A 26 -1.47 21.57 19.48
CA GLY A 26 -0.26 21.45 18.66
C GLY A 26 0.32 20.05 18.68
N ILE A 27 0.43 19.41 19.85
CA ILE A 27 0.91 18.03 19.99
C ILE A 27 -0.06 17.05 19.29
N PHE A 28 -1.36 17.23 19.47
CA PHE A 28 -2.36 16.36 18.87
C PHE A 28 -2.37 16.45 17.34
N THR A 29 -2.28 17.65 16.78
CA THR A 29 -2.17 17.83 15.32
C THR A 29 -0.88 17.26 14.76
N ALA A 30 0.26 17.42 15.45
CA ALA A 30 1.52 16.82 15.06
C ALA A 30 1.44 15.28 15.06
N TYR A 31 0.81 14.69 16.06
CA TYR A 31 0.59 13.25 16.15
C TYR A 31 -0.27 12.71 14.98
N ILE A 32 -1.37 13.40 14.63
CA ILE A 32 -2.22 13.03 13.50
C ILE A 32 -1.43 13.10 12.18
N ILE A 33 -0.73 14.22 11.93
CA ILE A 33 0.07 14.40 10.71
C ILE A 33 1.12 13.31 10.58
N TRP A 34 1.83 13.00 11.68
CA TRP A 34 2.83 11.93 11.67
C TRP A 34 2.22 10.56 11.36
N GLY A 35 1.01 10.30 11.87
CA GLY A 35 0.27 9.06 11.62
C GLY A 35 -0.26 8.89 10.19
N THR A 36 -0.40 9.98 9.42
CA THR A 36 -0.93 9.97 8.05
C THR A 36 0.15 10.03 6.97
N LEU A 37 1.44 10.14 7.34
CA LEU A 37 2.52 10.13 6.36
C LEU A 37 2.57 8.77 5.63
N PRO A 38 2.65 8.77 4.29
CA PRO A 38 2.76 7.53 3.53
C PRO A 38 4.05 6.79 3.88
N LEU A 39 3.96 5.47 4.01
CA LEU A 39 5.10 4.61 4.32
C LEU A 39 5.97 4.36 3.09
N ASP A 40 5.33 4.30 1.91
CA ASP A 40 5.97 3.97 0.66
C ASP A 40 5.30 4.66 -0.54
N LYS A 41 5.88 4.49 -1.71
CA LYS A 41 5.36 5.01 -2.97
C LYS A 41 5.81 4.13 -4.14
N ILE A 42 4.88 3.78 -5.00
CA ILE A 42 5.20 3.18 -6.29
C ILE A 42 5.65 4.29 -7.23
N LEU A 43 6.90 4.20 -7.70
CA LEU A 43 7.50 5.16 -8.63
C LEU A 43 7.14 4.81 -10.07
N ASP A 44 7.05 3.51 -10.36
CA ASP A 44 6.78 2.99 -11.69
C ASP A 44 6.04 1.67 -11.59
N TYR A 45 5.07 1.47 -12.47
CA TYR A 45 4.22 0.31 -12.52
C TYR A 45 3.90 -0.04 -13.97
N GLU A 46 4.36 -1.20 -14.40
CA GLU A 46 4.08 -1.71 -15.74
C GLU A 46 3.34 -3.04 -15.66
N VAL A 47 2.32 -3.20 -16.49
CA VAL A 47 1.59 -4.46 -16.66
C VAL A 47 1.58 -4.84 -18.12
N VAL A 48 2.10 -6.02 -18.42
CA VAL A 48 2.10 -6.59 -19.76
C VAL A 48 1.19 -7.81 -19.77
N VAL A 49 0.18 -7.81 -20.63
CA VAL A 49 -0.85 -8.85 -20.71
C VAL A 49 -0.77 -9.57 -22.06
N TYR A 50 -0.67 -10.88 -22.01
CA TYR A 50 -0.70 -11.76 -23.17
C TYR A 50 -1.88 -12.73 -23.10
N PRO A 51 -2.95 -12.52 -23.89
CA PRO A 51 -4.06 -13.46 -24.00
C PRO A 51 -3.59 -14.79 -24.58
N GLN A 52 -4.12 -15.88 -24.03
CA GLN A 52 -3.87 -17.25 -24.48
C GLN A 52 -5.08 -17.81 -25.22
N GLU A 53 -4.86 -18.80 -26.09
CA GLU A 53 -5.93 -19.43 -26.90
C GLU A 53 -7.00 -20.11 -26.05
N ASP A 54 -6.65 -20.57 -24.84
CA ASP A 54 -7.57 -21.20 -23.89
C ASP A 54 -8.40 -20.20 -23.09
N GLY A 55 -8.24 -18.89 -23.35
CA GLY A 55 -8.96 -17.82 -22.65
C GLY A 55 -8.38 -17.44 -21.29
N SER A 56 -7.20 -17.92 -20.96
CA SER A 56 -6.40 -17.44 -19.84
C SER A 56 -5.54 -16.24 -20.26
N LEU A 57 -4.91 -15.59 -19.28
CA LEU A 57 -3.95 -14.51 -19.51
C LEU A 57 -2.59 -14.87 -18.89
N GLU A 58 -1.51 -14.60 -19.59
CA GLU A 58 -0.20 -14.45 -18.97
C GLU A 58 0.03 -12.98 -18.69
N ILE A 59 0.24 -12.63 -17.42
CA ILE A 59 0.37 -11.26 -16.97
C ILE A 59 1.73 -11.09 -16.31
N THR A 60 2.49 -10.11 -16.77
CA THR A 60 3.75 -9.70 -16.15
C THR A 60 3.56 -8.35 -15.49
N TYR A 61 3.87 -8.29 -14.22
CA TYR A 61 3.87 -7.07 -13.42
C TYR A 61 5.30 -6.66 -13.14
N SER A 62 5.61 -5.37 -13.25
CA SER A 62 6.90 -4.79 -12.91
C SER A 62 6.73 -3.57 -12.03
N TYR A 63 7.52 -3.47 -10.97
CA TYR A 63 7.41 -2.44 -9.96
C TYR A 63 8.75 -1.78 -9.65
N ARG A 64 8.70 -0.46 -9.41
CA ARG A 64 9.72 0.30 -8.72
C ARG A 64 9.10 0.90 -7.47
N TRP A 65 9.37 0.30 -6.33
CA TRP A 65 8.73 0.60 -5.04
C TRP A 65 9.71 1.30 -4.11
N LYS A 66 9.42 2.54 -3.72
CA LYS A 66 10.27 3.35 -2.86
C LYS A 66 9.74 3.42 -1.44
N VAL A 67 10.58 3.12 -0.46
CA VAL A 67 10.29 3.33 0.95
C VAL A 67 10.45 4.81 1.29
N LEU A 68 9.39 5.44 1.81
CA LEU A 68 9.39 6.85 2.21
C LEU A 68 9.61 7.03 3.71
N ASN A 69 9.12 6.08 4.52
CA ASN A 69 9.20 6.14 5.96
C ASN A 69 9.19 4.72 6.56
N ASP A 70 10.18 4.42 7.38
CA ASP A 70 10.33 3.14 8.09
C ASP A 70 10.19 3.28 9.62
N SER A 71 9.86 4.50 10.11
CA SER A 71 9.85 4.81 11.54
C SER A 71 8.68 4.19 12.29
N ARG A 72 7.58 3.83 11.60
CA ARG A 72 6.35 3.32 12.20
C ARG A 72 6.25 1.80 12.17
N GLU A 73 6.56 1.21 11.03
CA GLU A 73 6.36 -0.22 10.78
C GLU A 73 7.67 -0.96 10.53
N GLY A 74 8.78 -0.23 10.60
CA GLY A 74 10.10 -0.76 10.28
C GLY A 74 10.38 -0.77 8.77
N PRO A 75 11.50 -1.38 8.36
CA PRO A 75 11.86 -1.49 6.95
C PRO A 75 10.90 -2.41 6.19
N LEU A 76 10.76 -2.16 4.90
CA LEU A 76 9.92 -2.97 4.01
C LEU A 76 10.60 -4.32 3.77
N THR A 77 9.93 -5.39 4.21
CA THR A 77 10.43 -6.78 4.10
C THR A 77 9.55 -7.68 3.25
N TRP A 78 8.31 -7.28 3.01
CA TRP A 78 7.34 -8.00 2.19
C TRP A 78 6.36 -7.03 1.53
N VAL A 79 5.69 -7.48 0.48
CA VAL A 79 4.67 -6.70 -0.25
C VAL A 79 3.47 -7.57 -0.55
N SER A 80 2.27 -6.96 -0.49
CA SER A 80 1.00 -7.57 -0.88
C SER A 80 0.48 -6.92 -2.14
N LEU A 81 0.21 -7.69 -3.18
CA LEU A 81 -0.10 -7.21 -4.51
C LEU A 81 -1.43 -7.79 -4.99
N GLY A 82 -2.28 -6.92 -5.52
CA GLY A 82 -3.56 -7.31 -6.08
C GLY A 82 -3.42 -8.11 -7.37
N ILE A 83 -4.17 -9.21 -7.47
CA ILE A 83 -4.32 -10.02 -8.68
C ILE A 83 -5.80 -10.11 -9.05
N PRO A 84 -6.17 -10.35 -10.32
CA PRO A 84 -7.55 -10.29 -10.78
C PRO A 84 -8.52 -11.26 -10.06
N ASN A 85 -8.08 -12.47 -9.77
CA ASN A 85 -8.84 -13.48 -9.02
C ASN A 85 -7.93 -14.62 -8.52
N SER A 86 -8.45 -15.49 -7.68
CA SER A 86 -7.71 -16.62 -7.10
C SER A 86 -7.37 -17.76 -8.08
N ALA A 87 -7.86 -17.73 -9.33
CA ALA A 87 -7.47 -18.68 -10.37
C ALA A 87 -6.10 -18.29 -10.99
N CYS A 88 -5.14 -18.06 -10.12
CA CYS A 88 -3.80 -17.58 -10.43
C CYS A 88 -2.76 -18.64 -10.12
N ARG A 89 -1.72 -18.71 -10.93
CA ARG A 89 -0.50 -19.51 -10.68
C ARG A 89 0.72 -18.66 -10.99
N LEU A 90 1.59 -18.51 -10.00
CA LEU A 90 2.89 -17.87 -10.19
C LEU A 90 3.76 -18.70 -11.16
N MET A 91 4.29 -18.06 -12.17
CA MET A 91 5.17 -18.69 -13.16
C MET A 91 6.64 -18.41 -12.90
N SER A 92 6.96 -17.15 -12.61
CA SER A 92 8.33 -16.70 -12.33
C SER A 92 8.31 -15.36 -11.61
N TYR A 93 9.42 -15.06 -10.95
CA TYR A 93 9.70 -13.74 -10.37
C TYR A 93 11.18 -13.41 -10.51
N LYS A 94 11.53 -12.14 -10.41
CA LYS A 94 12.92 -11.64 -10.46
C LYS A 94 13.06 -10.30 -9.74
N GLY A 95 14.31 -9.90 -9.51
CA GLY A 95 14.66 -8.66 -8.79
C GLY A 95 14.57 -8.86 -7.30
N ALA A 96 14.01 -7.89 -6.58
CA ALA A 96 13.98 -7.82 -5.12
C ALA A 96 13.01 -8.82 -4.44
N ILE A 97 12.59 -9.88 -5.10
CA ILE A 97 11.74 -10.94 -4.52
C ILE A 97 12.60 -12.14 -4.12
N ALA A 98 12.49 -12.56 -2.86
CA ALA A 98 13.08 -13.80 -2.34
C ALA A 98 12.17 -15.02 -2.58
N GLY A 99 10.85 -14.85 -2.46
CA GLY A 99 9.87 -15.92 -2.61
C GLY A 99 8.45 -15.48 -2.29
N LEU A 100 7.53 -16.44 -2.26
CA LEU A 100 6.18 -16.21 -1.75
C LEU A 100 6.20 -16.14 -0.22
N HIS A 101 5.56 -15.11 0.35
CA HIS A 101 5.36 -14.98 1.79
C HIS A 101 4.37 -16.03 2.30
N SER A 102 3.39 -16.41 1.47
CA SER A 102 2.39 -17.42 1.76
C SER A 102 1.99 -18.12 0.47
N ASP A 103 1.82 -19.45 0.50
CA ASP A 103 1.31 -20.23 -0.63
C ASP A 103 -0.20 -20.00 -0.91
N TYR A 104 -0.83 -19.10 -0.16
CA TYR A 104 -2.25 -18.87 -0.20
C TYR A 104 -2.61 -17.59 -0.97
N TYR A 105 -3.28 -17.75 -2.09
CA TYR A 105 -3.85 -16.67 -2.91
C TYR A 105 -5.27 -16.33 -2.42
N ALA A 106 -5.37 -15.73 -1.23
CA ALA A 106 -6.66 -15.32 -0.68
C ALA A 106 -7.05 -13.93 -1.19
N ASP A 107 -8.34 -13.75 -1.39
CA ASP A 107 -8.97 -12.44 -1.62
C ASP A 107 -8.40 -11.62 -2.80
N GLY A 108 -7.80 -12.29 -3.81
CA GLY A 108 -7.21 -11.60 -4.95
C GLY A 108 -5.89 -10.90 -4.62
N LEU A 109 -5.14 -11.41 -3.66
CA LEU A 109 -3.80 -10.92 -3.29
C LEU A 109 -2.75 -11.99 -3.49
N ILE A 110 -1.52 -11.55 -3.77
CA ILE A 110 -0.31 -12.37 -3.77
C ILE A 110 0.75 -11.65 -2.95
N ASP A 111 1.33 -12.36 -2.00
CA ASP A 111 2.29 -11.80 -1.06
C ASP A 111 3.70 -12.32 -1.36
N PHE A 112 4.66 -11.41 -1.41
CA PHE A 112 6.07 -11.74 -1.66
C PHE A 112 6.95 -11.28 -0.51
N ASP A 113 7.85 -12.15 -0.07
CA ASP A 113 9.01 -11.75 0.71
C ASP A 113 10.04 -11.06 -0.18
N LEU A 114 10.60 -9.96 0.30
CA LEU A 114 11.70 -9.29 -0.38
C LEU A 114 13.04 -9.96 -0.02
N ASP A 115 14.03 -9.80 -0.91
CA ASP A 115 15.37 -10.38 -0.78
C ASP A 115 16.15 -9.83 0.42
N ARG A 116 15.76 -8.66 0.92
CA ARG A 116 16.29 -7.99 2.11
C ARG A 116 15.30 -6.97 2.66
N ALA A 117 15.61 -6.43 3.83
CA ALA A 117 14.90 -5.29 4.40
C ALA A 117 15.30 -3.99 3.69
N TYR A 118 14.33 -3.26 3.11
CA TYR A 118 14.51 -1.97 2.45
C TYR A 118 14.16 -0.84 3.40
N GLN A 119 15.13 0.06 3.62
CA GLN A 119 15.00 1.19 4.54
C GLN A 119 14.53 2.45 3.83
N LYS A 120 14.20 3.48 4.59
CA LYS A 120 13.81 4.79 4.08
C LYS A 120 14.77 5.31 3.01
N GLY A 121 14.21 5.67 1.85
CA GLY A 121 14.92 6.20 0.68
C GLY A 121 15.32 5.13 -0.32
N GLU A 122 15.34 3.86 0.05
CA GLU A 122 15.70 2.76 -0.83
C GLU A 122 14.55 2.40 -1.79
N ILE A 123 14.90 1.76 -2.89
CA ILE A 123 13.97 1.33 -3.94
C ILE A 123 14.10 -0.18 -4.11
N ALA A 124 12.99 -0.90 -3.97
CA ALA A 124 12.87 -2.29 -4.36
C ALA A 124 12.38 -2.34 -5.82
N GLU A 125 13.17 -2.97 -6.70
CA GLU A 125 12.81 -3.18 -8.09
C GLU A 125 12.58 -4.66 -8.32
N PHE A 126 11.38 -5.04 -8.74
CA PHE A 126 11.03 -6.43 -8.94
C PHE A 126 9.95 -6.60 -10.02
N SER A 127 9.85 -7.82 -10.53
CA SER A 127 8.75 -8.20 -11.39
C SER A 127 8.38 -9.67 -11.17
N PHE A 128 7.14 -10.00 -11.48
CA PHE A 128 6.66 -11.38 -11.46
C PHE A 128 5.70 -11.63 -12.62
N LYS A 129 5.62 -12.88 -13.02
CA LYS A 129 4.73 -13.35 -14.09
C LYS A 129 3.77 -14.37 -13.53
N ILE A 130 2.49 -14.20 -13.82
CA ILE A 130 1.43 -15.12 -13.45
C ILE A 130 0.70 -15.66 -14.68
N HIS A 131 0.20 -16.88 -14.55
CA HIS A 131 -0.86 -17.40 -15.40
C HIS A 131 -2.19 -17.20 -14.68
N GLN A 132 -3.12 -16.48 -15.32
CA GLN A 132 -4.38 -16.07 -14.74
C GLN A 132 -5.54 -16.68 -15.49
N GLY A 133 -6.26 -17.59 -14.82
CA GLY A 133 -7.47 -18.22 -15.37
C GLY A 133 -8.73 -17.39 -15.09
N ARG A 134 -9.86 -17.86 -15.63
CA ARG A 134 -11.19 -17.27 -15.42
C ARG A 134 -11.29 -15.79 -15.79
N MET A 135 -10.71 -15.43 -16.93
CA MET A 135 -10.68 -14.04 -17.41
C MET A 135 -11.65 -13.78 -18.57
N LEU A 136 -12.18 -14.84 -19.20
CA LEU A 136 -13.17 -14.70 -20.24
C LEU A 136 -14.57 -14.44 -19.67
N CYS A 137 -15.15 -13.33 -20.07
CA CYS A 137 -16.52 -12.97 -19.77
C CYS A 137 -17.43 -13.24 -20.97
N ARG A 138 -18.65 -13.74 -20.68
CA ARG A 138 -19.65 -13.97 -21.71
C ARG A 138 -20.31 -12.64 -22.09
N ASN A 139 -20.29 -12.31 -23.38
CA ASN A 139 -21.05 -11.18 -23.88
C ASN A 139 -22.56 -11.52 -23.85
N LYS A 140 -23.35 -10.69 -23.15
CA LYS A 140 -24.82 -10.89 -23.04
C LYS A 140 -25.55 -10.61 -24.35
N ALA A 141 -25.01 -9.73 -25.20
CA ALA A 141 -25.61 -9.38 -26.47
C ALA A 141 -25.28 -10.38 -27.58
N ASP A 142 -24.07 -10.96 -27.55
CA ASP A 142 -23.60 -11.94 -28.52
C ASP A 142 -22.64 -12.94 -27.84
N ALA A 143 -23.14 -14.15 -27.61
CA ALA A 143 -22.36 -15.20 -26.95
C ALA A 143 -21.19 -15.73 -27.78
N SER A 144 -21.13 -15.43 -29.09
CA SER A 144 -20.03 -15.80 -29.98
C SER A 144 -18.82 -14.86 -29.86
N LEU A 145 -18.99 -13.71 -29.18
CA LEU A 145 -17.95 -12.69 -28.97
C LEU A 145 -17.62 -12.54 -27.47
N PRO A 146 -16.90 -13.50 -26.87
CA PRO A 146 -16.44 -13.35 -25.50
C PRO A 146 -15.45 -12.18 -25.40
N TYR A 147 -15.34 -11.57 -24.20
CA TYR A 147 -14.39 -10.49 -23.93
C TYR A 147 -13.62 -10.74 -22.65
N PHE A 148 -12.45 -10.13 -22.54
CA PHE A 148 -11.69 -10.09 -21.32
C PHE A 148 -12.10 -8.89 -20.48
N ASP A 149 -12.34 -9.12 -19.18
CA ASP A 149 -12.52 -8.05 -18.21
C ASP A 149 -11.31 -8.05 -17.28
N PHE A 150 -10.43 -7.10 -17.49
CA PHE A 150 -9.17 -6.99 -16.76
C PHE A 150 -9.07 -5.62 -16.11
N ALA A 151 -9.02 -5.62 -14.79
CA ALA A 151 -8.58 -4.47 -14.01
C ALA A 151 -7.25 -4.83 -13.34
N PRO A 152 -6.20 -4.00 -13.50
CA PRO A 152 -4.98 -4.20 -12.75
C PRO A 152 -5.28 -4.16 -11.26
N GLY A 153 -4.66 -5.06 -10.49
CA GLY A 153 -4.86 -5.15 -9.05
C GLY A 153 -4.51 -3.83 -8.35
N TRP A 154 -5.29 -3.49 -7.35
CA TRP A 154 -5.06 -2.33 -6.50
C TRP A 154 -4.08 -2.70 -5.39
N PHE A 155 -3.30 -1.72 -4.95
CA PHE A 155 -2.43 -1.85 -3.79
C PHE A 155 -3.23 -1.39 -2.58
N GLY A 156 -3.27 -2.20 -1.52
CA GLY A 156 -3.74 -1.74 -0.22
C GLY A 156 -2.75 -0.67 0.29
N GLN A 157 -3.24 0.52 0.55
CA GLN A 157 -2.54 1.51 1.36
C GLN A 157 -2.91 1.30 2.81
#